data_13140480233065a0d6ce79c2ac1baf61
#
_entry.id   13140480233065a0d6ce79c2ac1baf61
#
_cell.length_a   1.000
_cell.length_b   1.000
_cell.length_c   1.000
_cell.angle_alpha   90.00
_cell.angle_beta   90.00
_cell.angle_gamma   90.00
#
_symmetry.space_group_name_H-M   'P 1'
#
loop_
_entity.id
_entity.type
_entity.pdbx_description
1 polymer ?
#
loop_
_entity_poly.entity_id
_entity_poly.type
_entity_poly.pdbx_seq_one_letter_code
_entity_poly.pdbx_strand_id
1 'polypeptide(L)'
;SKSAAKIPAGSRIVCAEQKGSRVLICDASISDWNKEGAILWEWSPSSDTAIAPEHRKWFNCLSEVKPVKNATAILVTASGGGVALVDIKKNKASFYAFDSGNMHSACLLPDGNIVTASSDGDHICLFDIKNGCPSPESAKKKIYYLKFAHAVVWDKKRELLWAMGLDEIAAFKYAQEPEPILEKVDSIPLSGAAYD
;
A
#
# COMPACT_ATOMS: atom_id res chain seq x y z
N SER A 1 12.40 -31.72 17.55
CA SER A 1 12.53 -30.79 16.43
C SER A 1 11.17 -30.65 15.72
N LYS A 2 10.57 -29.45 15.79
CA LYS A 2 9.38 -29.17 14.98
C LYS A 2 9.83 -29.19 13.52
N SER A 3 9.27 -30.07 12.68
CA SER A 3 9.53 -30.04 11.25
C SER A 3 9.06 -28.69 10.71
N ALA A 4 9.93 -27.98 10.01
CA ALA A 4 9.53 -26.75 9.32
C ALA A 4 8.36 -27.08 8.38
N ALA A 5 7.32 -26.26 8.42
CA ALA A 5 6.19 -26.43 7.51
C ALA A 5 6.71 -26.36 6.05
N LYS A 6 6.36 -27.34 5.25
CA LYS A 6 6.80 -27.40 3.85
C LYS A 6 6.05 -26.32 3.05
N ILE A 7 6.78 -25.39 2.45
CA ILE A 7 6.19 -24.38 1.57
C ILE A 7 5.64 -25.07 0.31
N PRO A 8 4.34 -24.87 -0.03
CA PRO A 8 3.77 -25.44 -1.24
C PRO A 8 4.49 -24.96 -2.51
N ALA A 9 4.63 -25.87 -3.49
CA ALA A 9 5.18 -25.49 -4.79
C ALA A 9 4.36 -24.38 -5.44
N GLY A 10 5.04 -23.39 -6.05
CA GLY A 10 4.42 -22.22 -6.67
C GLY A 10 4.01 -21.10 -5.69
N SER A 11 4.30 -21.23 -4.39
CA SER A 11 4.13 -20.16 -3.43
C SER A 11 5.05 -18.97 -3.77
N ARG A 12 4.52 -17.76 -3.65
CA ARG A 12 5.24 -16.54 -4.00
C ARG A 12 5.22 -15.55 -2.84
N ILE A 13 6.28 -14.77 -2.72
CA ILE A 13 6.40 -13.68 -1.76
C ILE A 13 6.57 -12.39 -2.54
N VAL A 14 5.78 -11.37 -2.19
CA VAL A 14 5.97 -10.00 -2.68
C VAL A 14 6.74 -9.24 -1.60
N CYS A 15 7.78 -8.54 -1.99
CA CYS A 15 8.57 -7.71 -1.07
C CYS A 15 9.03 -6.40 -1.68
N ALA A 16 9.16 -5.38 -0.82
CA ALA A 16 9.80 -4.12 -1.12
C ALA A 16 11.30 -4.24 -0.83
N GLU A 17 12.14 -4.02 -1.83
CA GLU A 17 13.59 -3.96 -1.70
C GLU A 17 14.00 -2.49 -1.73
N GLN A 18 14.37 -1.95 -0.57
CA GLN A 18 14.60 -0.50 -0.41
C GLN A 18 15.91 -0.03 -1.05
N LYS A 19 16.98 -0.83 -1.01
CA LYS A 19 18.29 -0.44 -1.51
C LYS A 19 18.28 -0.12 -3.01
N GLY A 20 17.56 -0.93 -3.80
CA GLY A 20 17.40 -0.72 -5.23
C GLY A 20 16.10 -0.01 -5.61
N SER A 21 15.26 0.34 -4.63
CA SER A 21 13.89 0.87 -4.86
C SER A 21 13.10 -0.01 -5.81
N ARG A 22 13.00 -1.32 -5.48
CA ARG A 22 12.35 -2.32 -6.31
C ARG A 22 11.25 -3.05 -5.56
N VAL A 23 10.23 -3.45 -6.29
CA VAL A 23 9.23 -4.42 -5.85
C VAL A 23 9.56 -5.75 -6.52
N LEU A 24 9.66 -6.81 -5.72
CA LEU A 24 10.03 -8.13 -6.20
C LEU A 24 8.90 -9.13 -5.93
N ILE A 25 8.72 -10.06 -6.85
CA ILE A 25 7.98 -11.30 -6.60
C ILE A 25 9.01 -12.43 -6.61
N CYS A 26 9.18 -13.12 -5.49
CA CYS A 26 10.16 -14.16 -5.31
C CYS A 26 9.49 -15.54 -5.20
N ASP A 27 10.18 -16.57 -5.66
CA ASP A 27 9.81 -17.96 -5.41
C ASP A 27 10.07 -18.32 -3.93
N ALA A 28 9.01 -18.58 -3.19
CA ALA A 28 9.10 -18.87 -1.76
C ALA A 28 9.75 -20.25 -1.46
N SER A 29 9.91 -21.11 -2.46
CA SER A 29 10.57 -22.41 -2.32
C SER A 29 12.10 -22.34 -2.40
N ILE A 30 12.64 -21.22 -2.89
CA ILE A 30 14.07 -20.97 -3.01
C ILE A 30 14.57 -20.22 -1.77
N SER A 31 15.50 -20.81 -1.02
CA SER A 31 16.00 -20.25 0.24
C SER A 31 17.02 -19.12 0.06
N ASP A 32 17.69 -19.07 -1.09
CA ASP A 32 18.67 -18.03 -1.43
C ASP A 32 18.16 -17.22 -2.63
N TRP A 33 17.67 -16.03 -2.36
CA TRP A 33 17.08 -15.16 -3.39
C TRP A 33 18.12 -14.44 -4.27
N ASN A 34 19.41 -14.63 -4.03
CA ASN A 34 20.45 -14.17 -4.95
C ASN A 34 20.71 -15.17 -6.09
N LYS A 35 20.13 -16.36 -6.04
CA LYS A 35 20.24 -17.34 -7.11
C LYS A 35 19.40 -17.00 -8.31
N GLU A 36 19.88 -17.38 -9.47
CA GLU A 36 19.12 -17.28 -10.72
C GLU A 36 17.79 -18.01 -10.61
N GLY A 37 16.71 -17.38 -11.10
CA GLY A 37 15.36 -17.89 -11.04
C GLY A 37 14.61 -17.68 -9.72
N ALA A 38 15.28 -17.15 -8.68
CA ALA A 38 14.62 -16.86 -7.40
C ALA A 38 13.70 -15.63 -7.49
N ILE A 39 14.06 -14.63 -8.28
CA ILE A 39 13.23 -13.48 -8.58
C ILE A 39 12.42 -13.78 -9.84
N LEU A 40 11.11 -13.84 -9.69
CA LEU A 40 10.18 -14.17 -10.77
C LEU A 40 9.67 -12.94 -11.52
N TRP A 41 9.66 -11.80 -10.85
CA TRP A 41 9.20 -10.53 -11.39
C TRP A 41 9.79 -9.38 -10.58
N GLU A 42 10.01 -8.28 -11.27
CA GLU A 42 10.58 -7.05 -10.68
C GLU A 42 9.93 -5.83 -11.32
N TRP A 43 9.68 -4.81 -10.51
CA TRP A 43 9.26 -3.48 -10.93
C TRP A 43 10.05 -2.42 -10.18
N SER A 44 10.35 -1.32 -10.85
CA SER A 44 11.00 -0.16 -10.24
C SER A 44 10.40 1.14 -10.75
N PRO A 45 10.17 2.15 -9.87
CA PRO A 45 9.71 3.47 -10.29
C PRO A 45 10.64 4.15 -11.31
N SER A 46 11.94 3.84 -11.23
CA SER A 46 12.95 4.43 -12.12
C SER A 46 12.87 3.91 -13.56
N SER A 47 12.40 2.68 -13.76
CA SER A 47 12.24 2.05 -15.08
C SER A 47 10.82 2.16 -15.64
N ASP A 48 9.84 2.52 -14.80
CA ASP A 48 8.45 2.64 -15.23
C ASP A 48 8.24 3.92 -16.04
N THR A 49 7.83 3.77 -17.30
CA THR A 49 7.54 4.88 -18.20
C THR A 49 6.23 5.59 -17.90
N ALA A 50 5.36 5.04 -17.04
CA ALA A 50 4.17 5.72 -16.57
C ALA A 50 4.48 6.75 -15.48
N ILE A 51 5.61 6.60 -14.77
CA ILE A 51 6.01 7.54 -13.73
C ILE A 51 6.91 8.61 -14.32
N ALA A 52 6.44 9.86 -14.25
CA ALA A 52 7.21 11.01 -14.71
C ALA A 52 8.56 11.09 -13.98
N PRO A 53 9.66 11.44 -14.64
CA PRO A 53 10.99 11.48 -14.03
C PRO A 53 11.05 12.31 -12.74
N GLU A 54 10.38 13.45 -12.71
CA GLU A 54 10.29 14.35 -11.56
C GLU A 54 9.55 13.76 -10.37
N HIS A 55 8.65 12.77 -10.59
CA HIS A 55 7.86 12.10 -9.55
C HIS A 55 8.54 10.85 -9.00
N ARG A 56 9.62 10.36 -9.59
CA ARG A 56 10.34 9.16 -9.11
C ARG A 56 10.83 9.29 -7.67
N LYS A 57 11.15 10.51 -7.24
CA LYS A 57 11.53 10.83 -5.85
C LYS A 57 10.42 10.54 -4.83
N TRP A 58 9.14 10.52 -5.24
CA TRP A 58 8.03 10.16 -4.37
C TRP A 58 8.10 8.72 -3.91
N PHE A 59 8.81 7.87 -4.66
CA PHE A 59 8.97 6.45 -4.37
C PHE A 59 10.30 6.12 -3.67
N ASN A 60 10.95 7.12 -3.07
CA ASN A 60 12.09 6.88 -2.19
C ASN A 60 11.64 6.12 -0.94
N CYS A 61 12.41 5.11 -0.52
CA CYS A 61 12.13 4.25 0.62
C CYS A 61 10.75 3.59 0.51
N LEU A 62 10.64 2.58 -0.36
CA LEU A 62 9.44 1.75 -0.46
C LEU A 62 9.07 1.19 0.92
N SER A 63 7.85 1.44 1.39
CA SER A 63 7.41 1.12 2.75
C SER A 63 6.53 -0.13 2.82
N GLU A 64 5.60 -0.29 1.90
CA GLU A 64 4.72 -1.46 1.86
C GLU A 64 4.38 -1.86 0.43
N VAL A 65 4.18 -3.17 0.24
CA VAL A 65 3.68 -3.76 -1.01
C VAL A 65 2.61 -4.81 -0.70
N LYS A 66 1.48 -4.73 -1.37
CA LYS A 66 0.35 -5.67 -1.22
C LYS A 66 -0.12 -6.19 -2.57
N PRO A 67 -0.23 -7.52 -2.77
CA PRO A 67 -0.94 -8.04 -3.92
C PRO A 67 -2.43 -7.71 -3.80
N VAL A 68 -3.01 -7.18 -4.86
CA VAL A 68 -4.42 -6.79 -4.95
C VAL A 68 -5.04 -7.31 -6.26
N LYS A 69 -6.36 -7.16 -6.43
CA LYS A 69 -7.08 -7.60 -7.62
C LYS A 69 -6.78 -9.06 -8.00
N ASN A 70 -6.92 -9.96 -7.03
CA ASN A 70 -6.60 -11.40 -7.19
C ASN A 70 -5.15 -11.62 -7.68
N ALA A 71 -4.20 -10.85 -7.12
CA ALA A 71 -2.78 -10.90 -7.46
C ALA A 71 -2.44 -10.59 -8.94
N THR A 72 -3.28 -9.80 -9.62
CA THR A 72 -2.96 -9.25 -10.96
C THR A 72 -2.30 -7.89 -10.89
N ALA A 73 -2.35 -7.23 -9.73
CA ALA A 73 -1.71 -5.95 -9.46
C ALA A 73 -1.06 -5.92 -8.08
N ILE A 74 -0.12 -4.99 -7.90
CA ILE A 74 0.52 -4.70 -6.62
C ILE A 74 0.24 -3.25 -6.25
N LEU A 75 -0.24 -3.04 -5.02
CA LEU A 75 -0.35 -1.72 -4.42
C LEU A 75 0.94 -1.43 -3.68
N VAL A 76 1.57 -0.32 -4.01
CA VAL A 76 2.91 0.08 -3.54
C VAL A 76 2.82 1.41 -2.82
N THR A 77 3.47 1.53 -1.67
CA THR A 77 3.67 2.81 -0.98
C THR A 77 5.15 3.08 -0.71
N ALA A 78 5.49 4.34 -0.52
CA ALA A 78 6.84 4.77 -0.19
C ALA A 78 6.82 5.92 0.82
N SER A 79 7.80 5.95 1.72
CA SER A 79 7.98 7.05 2.69
C SER A 79 8.16 8.41 2.03
N GLY A 80 8.64 8.45 0.80
CA GLY A 80 8.71 9.66 -0.02
C GLY A 80 7.36 10.25 -0.43
N GLY A 81 6.24 9.56 -0.12
CA GLY A 81 4.86 10.01 -0.34
C GLY A 81 4.19 9.45 -1.59
N GLY A 82 4.86 8.56 -2.31
CA GLY A 82 4.27 7.92 -3.49
C GLY A 82 3.37 6.74 -3.14
N VAL A 83 2.23 6.65 -3.82
CA VAL A 83 1.39 5.45 -3.89
C VAL A 83 1.18 5.07 -5.34
N ALA A 84 1.27 3.78 -5.68
CA ALA A 84 1.05 3.29 -7.04
C ALA A 84 0.27 1.98 -7.06
N LEU A 85 -0.54 1.80 -8.10
CA LEU A 85 -1.17 0.54 -8.46
C LEU A 85 -0.48 0.01 -9.72
N VAL A 86 0.32 -1.04 -9.56
CA VAL A 86 1.17 -1.60 -10.62
C VAL A 86 0.51 -2.83 -11.22
N ASP A 87 0.24 -2.83 -12.51
CA ASP A 87 -0.24 -3.99 -13.27
C ASP A 87 0.95 -4.94 -13.51
N ILE A 88 0.86 -6.17 -13.00
CA ILE A 88 1.96 -7.15 -13.07
C ILE A 88 2.23 -7.57 -14.52
N LYS A 89 1.17 -7.79 -15.31
CA LYS A 89 1.31 -8.25 -16.71
C LYS A 89 1.94 -7.19 -17.60
N LYS A 90 1.56 -5.92 -17.40
CA LYS A 90 2.10 -4.78 -18.16
C LYS A 90 3.43 -4.29 -17.63
N ASN A 91 3.80 -4.70 -16.41
CA ASN A 91 4.94 -4.20 -15.64
C ASN A 91 4.96 -2.67 -15.56
N LYS A 92 3.80 -2.08 -15.24
CA LYS A 92 3.59 -0.64 -15.35
C LYS A 92 2.54 -0.16 -14.34
N ALA A 93 2.75 1.02 -13.77
CA ALA A 93 1.75 1.69 -12.94
C ALA A 93 0.52 2.06 -13.81
N SER A 94 -0.64 1.61 -13.39
CA SER A 94 -1.94 1.98 -13.94
C SER A 94 -2.52 3.22 -13.27
N PHE A 95 -2.04 3.53 -12.08
CA PHE A 95 -2.32 4.72 -11.29
C PHE A 95 -1.14 4.99 -10.37
N TYR A 96 -0.81 6.27 -10.15
CA TYR A 96 0.03 6.70 -9.06
C TYR A 96 -0.35 8.11 -8.62
N ALA A 97 -0.05 8.45 -7.37
CA ALA A 97 -0.32 9.76 -6.79
C ALA A 97 0.65 10.06 -5.64
N PHE A 98 0.51 11.27 -5.08
CA PHE A 98 1.32 11.76 -3.98
C PHE A 98 0.46 12.18 -2.79
N ASP A 99 0.92 11.81 -1.60
CA ASP A 99 0.51 12.38 -0.33
C ASP A 99 1.71 12.55 0.59
N SER A 100 1.75 13.64 1.35
CA SER A 100 2.87 13.94 2.25
C SER A 100 2.76 13.19 3.58
N GLY A 101 3.81 13.23 4.39
CA GLY A 101 3.76 12.80 5.78
C GLY A 101 4.21 11.36 6.03
N ASN A 102 5.18 10.87 5.26
CA ASN A 102 5.81 9.56 5.49
C ASN A 102 4.80 8.41 5.40
N MET A 103 4.43 8.06 4.17
CA MET A 103 3.43 7.03 3.90
C MET A 103 3.97 5.63 4.23
N HIS A 104 3.22 4.86 5.03
CA HIS A 104 3.61 3.53 5.47
C HIS A 104 2.77 2.39 4.93
N SER A 105 1.50 2.65 4.63
CA SER A 105 0.56 1.59 4.25
C SER A 105 -0.50 2.10 3.29
N ALA A 106 -1.04 1.20 2.48
CA ALA A 106 -2.22 1.46 1.67
C ALA A 106 -3.13 0.24 1.58
N CYS A 107 -4.42 0.45 1.32
CA CYS A 107 -5.33 -0.61 0.93
C CYS A 107 -6.23 -0.18 -0.23
N LEU A 108 -6.63 -1.16 -1.03
CA LEU A 108 -7.59 -1.00 -2.09
C LEU A 108 -9.00 -1.24 -1.55
N LEU A 109 -9.90 -0.30 -1.79
CA LEU A 109 -11.32 -0.40 -1.44
C LEU A 109 -12.10 -1.18 -2.51
N PRO A 110 -13.34 -1.64 -2.21
CA PRO A 110 -14.09 -2.50 -3.12
C PRO A 110 -14.37 -1.91 -4.51
N ASP A 111 -14.50 -0.59 -4.61
CA ASP A 111 -14.76 0.14 -5.87
C ASP A 111 -13.49 0.57 -6.60
N GLY A 112 -12.31 0.26 -6.06
CA GLY A 112 -11.02 0.60 -6.64
C GLY A 112 -10.39 1.88 -6.10
N ASN A 113 -11.07 2.62 -5.21
CA ASN A 113 -10.47 3.73 -4.48
C ASN A 113 -9.37 3.23 -3.52
N ILE A 114 -8.45 4.10 -3.13
CA ILE A 114 -7.30 3.75 -2.30
C ILE A 114 -7.32 4.58 -1.02
N VAL A 115 -7.01 3.92 0.11
CA VAL A 115 -6.70 4.62 1.36
C VAL A 115 -5.25 4.38 1.72
N THR A 116 -4.56 5.45 2.12
CA THR A 116 -3.18 5.41 2.62
C THR A 116 -3.09 5.84 4.07
N ALA A 117 -2.02 5.46 4.75
CA ALA A 117 -1.69 5.90 6.11
C ALA A 117 -0.34 6.59 6.12
N SER A 118 -0.27 7.80 6.70
CA SER A 118 0.92 8.65 6.76
C SER A 118 1.23 9.03 8.21
N SER A 119 2.37 8.54 8.72
CA SER A 119 2.71 8.66 10.14
C SER A 119 3.01 10.09 10.57
N ASP A 120 3.96 10.74 9.89
CA ASP A 120 4.38 12.11 10.22
C ASP A 120 3.31 13.15 9.82
N GLY A 121 2.37 12.72 8.98
CA GLY A 121 1.20 13.52 8.59
C GLY A 121 0.02 13.42 9.55
N ASP A 122 0.06 12.49 10.51
CA ASP A 122 -1.05 12.22 11.44
C ASP A 122 -2.38 11.99 10.73
N HIS A 123 -2.39 11.24 9.61
CA HIS A 123 -3.62 11.05 8.85
C HIS A 123 -3.68 9.76 8.03
N ILE A 124 -4.92 9.41 7.69
CA ILE A 124 -5.22 8.55 6.55
C ILE A 124 -5.79 9.41 5.41
N CYS A 125 -5.47 9.02 4.17
CA CYS A 125 -5.88 9.75 2.97
C CYS A 125 -6.70 8.84 2.06
N LEU A 126 -7.93 9.22 1.75
CA LEU A 126 -8.81 8.55 0.78
C LEU A 126 -8.62 9.19 -0.59
N PHE A 127 -8.12 8.45 -1.56
CA PHE A 127 -8.03 8.84 -2.96
C PHE A 127 -9.27 8.38 -3.73
N ASP A 128 -9.99 9.34 -4.32
CA ASP A 128 -11.08 9.08 -5.26
C ASP A 128 -10.52 8.90 -6.67
N ILE A 129 -10.27 7.66 -7.05
CA ILE A 129 -9.72 7.30 -8.36
C ILE A 129 -10.71 6.56 -9.26
N LYS A 130 -11.82 6.09 -8.69
CA LYS A 130 -12.91 5.41 -9.41
C LYS A 130 -13.42 6.26 -10.58
N ASN A 131 -13.52 7.58 -10.37
CA ASN A 131 -14.05 8.53 -11.36
C ASN A 131 -12.96 9.10 -12.29
N GLY A 132 -11.77 8.49 -12.28
CA GLY A 132 -10.62 8.90 -13.07
C GLY A 132 -9.70 9.89 -12.35
N CYS A 133 -8.43 9.86 -12.72
CA CYS A 133 -7.40 10.73 -12.21
C CYS A 133 -6.65 11.33 -13.39
N PRO A 134 -6.89 12.62 -13.77
CA PRO A 134 -6.30 13.23 -14.94
C PRO A 134 -4.78 13.35 -14.86
N SER A 135 -4.25 13.60 -13.65
CA SER A 135 -2.82 13.61 -13.37
C SER A 135 -2.56 13.17 -11.94
N PRO A 136 -1.35 12.69 -11.63
CA PRO A 136 -0.98 12.28 -10.27
C PRO A 136 -1.12 13.40 -9.22
N GLU A 137 -0.88 14.65 -9.61
CA GLU A 137 -0.95 15.82 -8.74
C GLU A 137 -2.39 16.27 -8.48
N SER A 138 -3.30 15.95 -9.41
CA SER A 138 -4.71 16.35 -9.34
C SER A 138 -5.63 15.26 -8.80
N ALA A 139 -5.08 14.19 -8.25
CA ALA A 139 -5.86 13.13 -7.61
C ALA A 139 -6.74 13.72 -6.52
N LYS A 140 -8.06 13.54 -6.65
CA LYS A 140 -9.00 13.97 -5.62
C LYS A 140 -8.76 13.15 -4.36
N LYS A 141 -8.62 13.84 -3.22
CA LYS A 141 -8.34 13.20 -1.95
C LYS A 141 -9.05 13.86 -0.78
N LYS A 142 -9.40 13.05 0.23
CA LYS A 142 -9.92 13.48 1.53
C LYS A 142 -9.01 13.00 2.64
N ILE A 143 -8.68 13.89 3.57
CA ILE A 143 -7.80 13.64 4.69
C ILE A 143 -8.64 13.43 5.96
N TYR A 144 -8.30 12.40 6.74
CA TYR A 144 -8.92 12.08 8.02
C TYR A 144 -7.82 11.97 9.08
N TYR A 145 -7.94 12.72 10.15
CA TYR A 145 -6.98 12.70 11.24
C TYR A 145 -6.93 11.32 11.90
N LEU A 146 -5.72 10.80 12.03
CA LEU A 146 -5.39 9.63 12.84
C LEU A 146 -3.93 9.77 13.25
N LYS A 147 -3.69 10.04 14.53
CA LYS A 147 -2.36 10.31 15.05
C LYS A 147 -1.38 9.19 14.70
N PHE A 148 -0.27 9.53 14.06
CA PHE A 148 0.81 8.61 13.66
C PHE A 148 0.28 7.38 12.91
N ALA A 149 -0.51 7.58 11.88
CA ALA A 149 -1.16 6.52 11.13
C ALA A 149 -0.13 5.62 10.43
N HIS A 150 -0.16 4.31 10.70
CA HIS A 150 0.85 3.36 10.24
C HIS A 150 0.34 2.22 9.37
N ALA A 151 -0.91 1.81 9.55
CA ALA A 151 -1.47 0.71 8.78
C ALA A 151 -2.93 0.95 8.43
N VAL A 152 -3.33 0.44 7.26
CA VAL A 152 -4.73 0.38 6.82
C VAL A 152 -5.02 -0.97 6.20
N VAL A 153 -6.21 -1.51 6.47
CA VAL A 153 -6.68 -2.75 5.89
C VAL A 153 -8.20 -2.73 5.69
N TRP A 154 -8.66 -3.22 4.55
CA TRP A 154 -10.09 -3.42 4.30
C TRP A 154 -10.53 -4.79 4.79
N ASP A 155 -11.45 -4.83 5.76
CA ASP A 155 -12.11 -6.05 6.22
C ASP A 155 -13.34 -6.33 5.34
N LYS A 156 -13.15 -7.17 4.36
CA LYS A 156 -14.22 -7.54 3.42
C LYS A 156 -15.43 -8.19 4.10
N LYS A 157 -15.24 -8.89 5.21
CA LYS A 157 -16.34 -9.60 5.90
C LYS A 157 -17.22 -8.65 6.69
N ARG A 158 -16.62 -7.61 7.29
CA ARG A 158 -17.32 -6.62 8.10
C ARG A 158 -17.66 -5.35 7.32
N GLU A 159 -17.11 -5.22 6.11
CA GLU A 159 -17.20 -4.02 5.27
C GLU A 159 -16.71 -2.76 6.02
N LEU A 160 -15.59 -2.89 6.70
CA LEU A 160 -14.95 -1.84 7.48
C LEU A 160 -13.51 -1.64 7.01
N LEU A 161 -13.09 -0.38 7.00
CA LEU A 161 -11.68 -0.02 6.95
C LEU A 161 -11.15 0.04 8.38
N TRP A 162 -10.12 -0.73 8.69
CA TRP A 162 -9.37 -0.62 9.92
C TRP A 162 -8.10 0.19 9.66
N ALA A 163 -7.82 1.14 10.54
CA ALA A 163 -6.63 1.96 10.49
C ALA A 163 -5.95 2.00 11.87
N MET A 164 -4.65 1.74 11.91
CA MET A 164 -3.87 1.77 13.14
C MET A 164 -3.11 3.08 13.24
N GLY A 165 -3.32 3.80 14.32
CA GLY A 165 -2.56 4.97 14.74
C GLY A 165 -1.64 4.68 15.93
N LEU A 166 -1.14 5.73 16.57
CA LEU A 166 -0.23 5.64 17.71
C LEU A 166 -0.87 4.93 18.91
N ASP A 167 -2.10 5.31 19.25
CA ASP A 167 -2.78 4.96 20.48
C ASP A 167 -4.15 4.32 20.29
N GLU A 168 -4.53 4.06 19.03
CA GLU A 168 -5.80 3.43 18.69
C GLU A 168 -5.75 2.61 17.39
N ILE A 169 -6.65 1.64 17.30
CA ILE A 169 -7.07 1.03 16.03
C ILE A 169 -8.49 1.53 15.76
N ALA A 170 -8.64 2.37 14.77
CA ALA A 170 -9.90 2.96 14.37
C ALA A 170 -10.60 2.15 13.29
N ALA A 171 -11.93 2.02 13.37
CA ALA A 171 -12.77 1.43 12.35
C ALA A 171 -13.59 2.50 11.65
N PHE A 172 -13.64 2.41 10.32
CA PHE A 172 -14.39 3.33 9.49
C PHE A 172 -15.38 2.58 8.60
N LYS A 173 -16.60 3.08 8.51
CA LYS A 173 -17.49 2.74 7.41
C LYS A 173 -17.07 3.49 6.16
N TYR A 174 -17.22 2.84 5.02
CA TYR A 174 -16.95 3.43 3.72
C TYR A 174 -18.25 3.60 2.94
N ALA A 175 -18.61 4.82 2.57
CA ALA A 175 -19.68 5.13 1.64
C ALA A 175 -19.09 5.55 0.30
N GLN A 176 -19.65 5.02 -0.80
CA GLN A 176 -19.18 5.29 -2.17
C GLN A 176 -19.96 6.43 -2.83
N GLU A 177 -21.21 6.63 -2.43
CA GLU A 177 -22.12 7.57 -3.05
C GLU A 177 -22.74 8.51 -1.99
N PRO A 178 -23.04 9.77 -2.29
CA PRO A 178 -22.87 10.46 -3.59
C PRO A 178 -21.40 10.77 -3.91
N GLU A 179 -20.53 10.69 -2.95
CA GLU A 179 -19.08 10.82 -3.08
C GLU A 179 -18.37 9.93 -2.06
N PRO A 180 -17.12 9.47 -2.35
CA PRO A 180 -16.39 8.62 -1.43
C PRO A 180 -16.13 9.33 -0.09
N ILE A 181 -16.49 8.67 1.03
CA ILE A 181 -16.32 9.20 2.38
C ILE A 181 -16.05 8.07 3.38
N LEU A 182 -15.21 8.36 4.38
CA LEU A 182 -14.99 7.50 5.55
C LEU A 182 -15.66 8.12 6.77
N GLU A 183 -16.40 7.32 7.53
CA GLU A 183 -16.99 7.68 8.80
C GLU A 183 -16.40 6.80 9.91
N LYS A 184 -15.72 7.40 10.89
CA LYS A 184 -15.21 6.67 12.04
C LYS A 184 -16.38 6.20 12.89
N VAL A 185 -16.49 4.88 13.09
CA VAL A 185 -17.62 4.25 13.78
C VAL A 185 -17.22 3.54 15.06
N ASP A 186 -15.94 3.20 15.22
CA ASP A 186 -15.43 2.52 16.41
C ASP A 186 -13.92 2.78 16.60
N SER A 187 -13.44 2.52 17.80
CA SER A 187 -12.02 2.65 18.16
C SER A 187 -11.66 1.70 19.28
N ILE A 188 -10.55 0.99 19.09
CA ILE A 188 -9.93 0.14 20.09
C ILE A 188 -8.70 0.87 20.62
N PRO A 189 -8.69 1.32 21.90
CA PRO A 189 -7.52 1.99 22.44
C PRO A 189 -6.35 1.00 22.59
N LEU A 190 -5.16 1.46 22.22
CA LEU A 190 -3.89 0.74 22.42
C LEU A 190 -3.26 1.25 23.71
N SER A 191 -3.27 0.44 24.77
CA SER A 191 -2.60 0.77 26.03
C SER A 191 -1.10 0.47 25.93
N GLY A 192 -0.25 1.43 26.30
CA GLY A 192 1.18 1.18 26.55
C GLY A 192 2.13 1.35 25.38
N ALA A 193 1.78 2.09 24.36
CA ALA A 193 2.75 2.57 23.38
C ALA A 193 3.62 3.68 24.01
N ALA A 194 4.49 3.30 24.96
CA ALA A 194 5.65 4.12 25.25
C ALA A 194 6.68 3.79 24.16
N TYR A 195 6.95 4.74 23.30
CA TYR A 195 8.14 4.69 22.47
C TYR A 195 9.31 5.08 23.37
N ASP A 196 10.13 4.08 23.75
CA ASP A 196 11.48 4.31 24.25
C ASP A 196 12.44 4.55 23.07
#